data_643b15af2f59a0f99f16994b805f29df
#
_entry.id   643b15af2f59a0f99f16994b805f29df
#
_cell.length_a   1.000
_cell.length_b   1.000
_cell.length_c   1.000
_cell.angle_alpha   90.00
_cell.angle_beta   90.00
_cell.angle_gamma   90.00
#
_symmetry.space_group_name_H-M   'P 1'
#
loop_
_entity.id
_entity.type
_entity.pdbx_description
1 polymer ?
#
loop_
_entity_poly.entity_id
_entity_poly.type
_entity_poly.pdbx_seq_one_letter_code
_entity_poly.pdbx_strand_id
1 'polypeptide(L)'
;MKAERESLESYEEEFTLCNKLGLHLRAANKVVRVASRFSSDVWLSRENLEVDAKSIMGLTLLAAAYGTRIKVRAKGVDARAAVEALGALIQSKFEEED
;
A
#
# COMPACT_ATOMS: atom_id res chain seq x y z
N MET A 1 -19.52 -20.07 2.15
CA MET A 1 -19.07 -20.78 3.00
C MET A 1 -17.60 -21.06 2.96
N LYS A 2 -17.29 -22.27 3.05
CA LYS A 2 -15.94 -22.56 3.05
C LYS A 2 -15.20 -22.10 1.85
N ALA A 3 -15.81 -22.23 0.72
CA ALA A 3 -15.19 -21.85 -0.52
C ALA A 3 -14.87 -20.38 -0.58
N GLU A 4 -15.73 -19.58 -0.05
CA GLU A 4 -15.48 -18.16 -0.05
C GLU A 4 -14.28 -17.81 0.77
N ARG A 5 -14.16 -18.44 1.91
CA ARG A 5 -13.03 -18.18 2.77
C ARG A 5 -11.75 -18.62 2.10
N GLU A 6 -11.82 -19.70 1.39
CA GLU A 6 -10.64 -20.22 0.74
C GLU A 6 -10.17 -19.32 -0.38
N SER A 7 -11.06 -18.54 -0.95
CA SER A 7 -10.67 -17.66 -2.03
C SER A 7 -10.05 -16.37 -1.50
N LEU A 8 -10.10 -16.13 -0.19
CA LEU A 8 -9.53 -14.93 0.39
C LEU A 8 -8.06 -15.18 0.68
N GLU A 9 -7.22 -14.65 -0.16
CA GLU A 9 -5.79 -14.82 -0.02
C GLU A 9 -5.20 -13.66 0.74
N SER A 10 -4.10 -13.92 1.43
CA SER A 10 -3.35 -12.89 2.08
C SER A 10 -1.99 -12.82 1.39
N TYR A 11 -1.56 -11.63 1.03
CA TYR A 11 -0.30 -11.45 0.34
C TYR A 11 0.38 -10.22 0.89
N GLU A 12 1.69 -10.26 1.02
CA GLU A 12 2.41 -9.09 1.50
C GLU A 12 3.81 -9.05 0.92
N GLU A 13 4.33 -7.84 0.84
CA GLU A 13 5.67 -7.63 0.31
C GLU A 13 6.21 -6.32 0.86
N GLU A 14 7.52 -6.25 1.05
CA GLU A 14 8.14 -5.04 1.55
C GLU A 14 8.76 -4.25 0.42
N PHE A 15 8.67 -2.93 0.54
CA PHE A 15 9.28 -2.01 -0.42
C PHE A 15 9.94 -0.89 0.36
N THR A 16 10.94 -0.25 -0.26
CA THR A 16 11.58 0.90 0.35
C THR A 16 11.16 2.15 -0.41
N LEU A 17 10.74 3.17 0.32
CA LEU A 17 10.37 4.44 -0.30
C LEU A 17 11.60 5.07 -0.92
N CYS A 18 11.57 5.30 -2.21
CA CYS A 18 12.73 5.80 -2.93
C CYS A 18 12.54 7.19 -3.53
N ASN A 19 11.45 7.85 -3.21
CA ASN A 19 11.25 9.22 -3.64
C ASN A 19 11.64 10.17 -2.51
N LYS A 20 12.18 11.33 -2.86
CA LYS A 20 12.73 12.24 -1.85
C LYS A 20 11.75 12.66 -0.78
N LEU A 21 10.52 12.90 -1.17
CA LEU A 21 9.52 13.42 -0.25
C LEU A 21 8.80 12.33 0.55
N GLY A 22 9.07 11.07 0.25
CA GLY A 22 8.42 9.99 0.95
C GLY A 22 6.92 9.96 0.69
N LEU A 23 6.17 9.51 1.68
CA LEU A 23 4.72 9.36 1.54
C LEU A 23 4.03 10.67 1.92
N HIS A 24 4.24 11.71 1.08
CA HIS A 24 3.61 13.00 1.29
C HIS A 24 2.16 12.95 0.78
N LEU A 25 1.43 14.04 0.92
CA LEU A 25 0.00 14.05 0.63
C LEU A 25 -0.35 13.62 -0.79
N ARG A 26 0.40 14.11 -1.77
CA ARG A 26 0.13 13.74 -3.15
C ARG A 26 0.39 12.25 -3.38
N ALA A 27 1.47 11.73 -2.80
CA ALA A 27 1.78 10.32 -2.92
C ALA A 27 0.70 9.49 -2.22
N ALA A 28 0.23 9.93 -1.05
CA ALA A 28 -0.82 9.25 -0.32
C ALA A 28 -2.11 9.20 -1.13
N ASN A 29 -2.43 10.29 -1.83
CA ASN A 29 -3.60 10.30 -2.69
C ASN A 29 -3.50 9.26 -3.79
N LYS A 30 -2.31 9.10 -4.36
CA LYS A 30 -2.11 8.10 -5.40
C LYS A 30 -2.25 6.70 -4.84
N VAL A 31 -1.76 6.47 -3.63
CA VAL A 31 -1.90 5.18 -2.96
C VAL A 31 -3.39 4.85 -2.77
N VAL A 32 -4.16 5.81 -2.26
CA VAL A 32 -5.59 5.58 -2.04
C VAL A 32 -6.28 5.25 -3.37
N ARG A 33 -5.93 5.98 -4.42
CA ARG A 33 -6.55 5.78 -5.70
C ARG A 33 -6.27 4.40 -6.27
N VAL A 34 -5.02 3.95 -6.18
CA VAL A 34 -4.66 2.62 -6.66
C VAL A 34 -5.28 1.54 -5.78
N ALA A 35 -5.16 1.68 -4.46
CA ALA A 35 -5.69 0.67 -3.54
C ALA A 35 -7.21 0.52 -3.71
N SER A 36 -7.89 1.62 -3.99
CA SER A 36 -9.35 1.60 -4.10
C SER A 36 -9.86 0.90 -5.34
N ARG A 37 -8.98 0.57 -6.28
CA ARG A 37 -9.38 -0.18 -7.47
C ARG A 37 -9.61 -1.65 -7.16
N PHE A 38 -9.12 -2.11 -6.00
CA PHE A 38 -9.16 -3.52 -5.65
C PHE A 38 -10.21 -3.76 -4.59
N SER A 39 -10.85 -4.93 -4.64
CA SER A 39 -11.85 -5.27 -3.64
C SER A 39 -11.24 -5.77 -2.36
N SER A 40 -9.98 -6.20 -2.40
CA SER A 40 -9.29 -6.68 -1.21
C SER A 40 -9.10 -5.55 -0.21
N ASP A 41 -8.98 -5.91 1.05
CA ASP A 41 -8.53 -4.98 2.06
C ASP A 41 -7.03 -4.81 1.87
N VAL A 42 -6.53 -3.59 2.02
CA VAL A 42 -5.13 -3.29 1.78
C VAL A 42 -4.60 -2.42 2.89
N TRP A 43 -3.43 -2.77 3.39
CA TRP A 43 -2.79 -2.02 4.48
C TRP A 43 -1.34 -1.69 4.13
N LEU A 44 -0.89 -0.55 4.63
CA LEU A 44 0.52 -0.20 4.62
C LEU A 44 0.99 -0.14 6.05
N SER A 45 2.20 -0.60 6.30
CA SER A 45 2.72 -0.55 7.66
C SER A 45 4.22 -0.26 7.67
N ARG A 46 4.66 0.33 8.76
CA ARG A 46 6.07 0.42 9.07
C ARG A 46 6.21 0.18 10.56
N GLU A 47 7.19 -0.63 10.94
CA GLU A 47 7.38 -0.99 12.33
C GLU A 47 6.08 -1.53 12.90
N ASN A 48 5.56 -0.95 13.96
CA ASN A 48 4.36 -1.44 14.60
C ASN A 48 3.08 -0.73 14.20
N LEU A 49 3.16 0.18 13.25
CA LEU A 49 1.99 0.95 12.84
C LEU A 49 1.47 0.44 11.49
N GLU A 50 0.23 0.01 11.48
CA GLU A 50 -0.42 -0.44 10.24
C GLU A 50 -1.65 0.41 10.00
N VAL A 51 -1.83 0.89 8.76
CA VAL A 51 -2.93 1.76 8.41
C VAL A 51 -3.63 1.25 7.16
N ASP A 52 -4.88 1.66 6.99
CA ASP A 52 -5.69 1.31 5.83
C ASP A 52 -5.17 2.10 4.62
N ALA A 53 -4.76 1.39 3.58
CA ALA A 53 -4.22 2.03 2.38
C ALA A 53 -5.27 2.81 1.60
N LYS A 54 -6.54 2.62 1.92
CA LYS A 54 -7.64 3.35 1.28
C LYS A 54 -8.04 4.59 2.08
N SER A 55 -7.26 4.94 3.10
CA SER A 55 -7.55 6.06 3.98
C SER A 55 -6.42 7.09 3.94
N ILE A 56 -6.73 8.29 3.49
CA ILE A 56 -5.77 9.39 3.47
C ILE A 56 -5.27 9.68 4.88
N MET A 57 -6.18 9.69 5.85
CA MET A 57 -5.82 9.94 7.21
C MET A 57 -4.85 8.91 7.76
N GLY A 58 -5.12 7.63 7.44
CA GLY A 58 -4.23 6.55 7.88
C GLY A 58 -2.84 6.72 7.30
N LEU A 59 -2.77 7.01 5.99
CA LEU A 59 -1.48 7.16 5.34
C LEU A 59 -0.72 8.37 5.88
N THR A 60 -1.43 9.43 6.22
CA THR A 60 -0.81 10.60 6.82
C THR A 60 -0.20 10.26 8.18
N LEU A 61 -0.90 9.44 8.96
CA LEU A 61 -0.38 9.00 10.25
C LEU A 61 0.87 8.16 10.11
N LEU A 62 0.97 7.42 9.02
CA LEU A 62 2.14 6.57 8.80
C LEU A 62 3.40 7.41 8.64
N ALA A 63 3.27 8.58 8.04
CA ALA A 63 4.33 9.58 7.98
C ALA A 63 5.68 9.01 7.55
N ALA A 64 5.68 8.18 6.53
CA ALA A 64 6.90 7.49 6.12
C ALA A 64 7.77 8.38 5.23
N ALA A 65 9.04 8.46 5.57
CA ALA A 65 9.99 9.31 4.86
C ALA A 65 10.81 8.52 3.85
N TYR A 66 11.59 9.21 3.05
CA TYR A 66 12.51 8.60 2.12
C TYR A 66 13.35 7.55 2.86
N GLY A 67 13.49 6.40 2.24
CA GLY A 67 14.31 5.33 2.80
C GLY A 67 13.59 4.42 3.78
N THR A 68 12.36 4.76 4.14
CA THR A 68 11.59 3.93 5.07
C THR A 68 11.15 2.66 4.36
N ARG A 69 11.24 1.54 5.07
CA ARG A 69 10.73 0.27 4.55
C ARG A 69 9.27 0.15 4.90
N ILE A 70 8.47 -0.10 3.89
CA ILE A 70 7.02 -0.19 4.01
C ILE A 70 6.58 -1.60 3.65
N LYS A 71 5.72 -2.19 4.45
CA LYS A 71 5.12 -3.46 4.10
C LYS A 71 3.74 -3.17 3.53
N VAL A 72 3.46 -3.72 2.35
CA VAL A 72 2.14 -3.66 1.74
C VAL A 72 1.50 -5.02 1.91
N ARG A 73 0.35 -5.07 2.57
CA ARG A 73 -0.35 -6.30 2.83
C ARG A 73 -1.77 -6.18 2.31
N ALA A 74 -2.27 -7.24 1.73
CA ALA A 74 -3.65 -7.24 1.24
C ALA A 74 -4.29 -8.59 1.53
N LYS A 75 -5.61 -8.58 1.67
CA LYS A 75 -6.35 -9.80 1.90
C LYS A 75 -7.65 -9.74 1.11
N GLY A 76 -7.86 -10.71 0.25
CA GLY A 76 -9.04 -10.77 -0.59
C GLY A 76 -8.76 -11.47 -1.90
N VAL A 77 -9.74 -11.48 -2.79
CA VAL A 77 -9.64 -12.23 -4.04
C VAL A 77 -8.60 -11.65 -4.98
N ASP A 78 -8.31 -10.37 -4.91
CA ASP A 78 -7.31 -9.72 -5.76
C ASP A 78 -6.13 -9.19 -4.94
N ALA A 79 -5.83 -9.84 -3.82
CA ALA A 79 -4.80 -9.38 -2.90
C ALA A 79 -3.43 -9.25 -3.58
N ARG A 80 -3.03 -10.25 -4.33
CA ARG A 80 -1.72 -10.22 -4.97
C ARG A 80 -1.63 -9.08 -5.97
N ALA A 81 -2.67 -8.92 -6.77
CA ALA A 81 -2.69 -7.84 -7.75
C ALA A 81 -2.60 -6.48 -7.07
N ALA A 82 -3.26 -6.34 -5.92
CA ALA A 82 -3.23 -5.08 -5.18
C ALA A 82 -1.82 -4.77 -4.68
N VAL A 83 -1.15 -5.78 -4.11
CA VAL A 83 0.21 -5.59 -3.60
C VAL A 83 1.16 -5.25 -4.76
N GLU A 84 1.02 -5.94 -5.88
CA GLU A 84 1.88 -5.68 -7.04
C GLU A 84 1.66 -4.27 -7.59
N ALA A 85 0.42 -3.83 -7.65
CA ALA A 85 0.12 -2.50 -8.17
C ALA A 85 0.71 -1.42 -7.26
N LEU A 86 0.57 -1.59 -5.95
CA LEU A 86 1.12 -0.61 -5.02
C LEU A 86 2.63 -0.65 -5.00
N GLY A 87 3.21 -1.84 -5.14
CA GLY A 87 4.65 -1.96 -5.24
C GLY A 87 5.19 -1.23 -6.45
N ALA A 88 4.52 -1.36 -7.59
CA ALA A 88 4.92 -0.65 -8.80
C ALA A 88 4.85 0.86 -8.61
N LEU A 89 3.80 1.32 -7.93
CA LEU A 89 3.65 2.74 -7.66
C LEU A 89 4.79 3.26 -6.78
N ILE A 90 5.14 2.51 -5.74
CA ILE A 90 6.23 2.90 -4.85
C ILE A 90 7.55 2.92 -5.60
N GLN A 91 7.79 1.89 -6.41
CA GLN A 91 9.06 1.78 -7.14
C GLN A 91 9.19 2.83 -8.23
N SER A 92 8.09 3.35 -8.73
CA SER A 92 8.09 4.42 -9.70
C SER A 92 8.22 5.79 -9.04
N LYS A 93 8.48 5.84 -7.72
CA LYS A 93 8.55 7.07 -6.94
C LYS A 93 7.24 7.82 -6.99
N PHE A 94 6.14 7.08 -6.99
CA PHE A 94 4.78 7.63 -7.11
C PHE A 94 4.65 8.47 -8.37
N GLU A 95 5.41 8.08 -9.41
CA GLU A 95 5.37 8.76 -10.70
C GLU A 95 5.84 10.21 -10.63
N GLU A 96 6.66 10.50 -9.65
CA GLU A 96 7.21 11.85 -9.47
C GLU A 96 8.56 11.95 -10.16
N GLU A 97 8.93 13.19 -10.44
CA GLU A 97 10.26 13.47 -10.90
C GLU A 97 11.03 14.03 -9.74
N ASP A 98 12.03 13.33 -9.25
CA ASP A 98 12.84 13.89 -8.18
C ASP A 98 14.30 13.56 -8.33
#